data_01cf17ea6913d9074520b3c596f3a663
#
_entry.id   01cf17ea6913d9074520b3c596f3a663
#
_cell.length_a   1.000
_cell.length_b   1.000
_cell.length_c   1.000
_cell.angle_alpha   90.00
_cell.angle_beta   90.00
_cell.angle_gamma   90.00
#
_symmetry.space_group_name_H-M   'P 1'
#
loop_
_entity.id
_entity.type
_entity.pdbx_description
1 polymer ?
#
loop_
_entity_poly.entity_id
_entity_poly.type
_entity_poly.pdbx_seq_one_letter_code
_entity_poly.pdbx_strand_id
1 'polypeptide(L)'
;MVATGKGRVLLAYSGGLDTSCILAWLIDQGYEVVAFMADVGQEEDFEAAEKKALAIGAAKFYLVDLKKEFIENLIYPAVQANCIYEGVYLLGTSLARPVIARGMMDVVVQEDCQFVAHGCTGKGNDQVRFEFAFYALQPKIKVIAPWRDPEFYNRFAGRGDLLAYAAEKNIPVFQTAAKPWSTDENLFHISYEAGILEDPNTCPPDDMWKLIKGLSETPKEPERITITFTKGIPTMLTIHPAQTQHTPPPTTSDGQCITDPVEIFLTLNKLARKHGIGRIDIVENRFIGVKSRGCYETPAGTILRKAHMDLEGLVVDRNVRALRDSFVTTELSKILYNGFWFSAEREFVQSCLEKSQETVNGSVRLSLLCGNVIVEGRYSDSEKLYNAEEVSMDSVTDFDVSATTGFIAIESIRLKKWGEARLARGETVKPESVYAKRQ
;
A
#
# COMPACT_ATOMS: atom_id res chain seq x y z
N MET A 1 3.53 -48.20 17.89
CA MET A 1 2.24 -47.49 17.75
C MET A 1 2.58 -46.16 17.13
N VAL A 2 2.24 -45.98 15.86
CA VAL A 2 2.40 -44.68 15.20
C VAL A 2 1.39 -43.77 15.87
N ALA A 3 1.87 -42.73 16.58
CA ALA A 3 0.99 -41.70 17.10
C ALA A 3 0.21 -41.15 15.89
N THR A 4 -1.09 -41.28 15.89
CA THR A 4 -1.95 -40.65 14.90
C THR A 4 -1.89 -39.16 15.14
N GLY A 5 -0.96 -38.48 14.41
CA GLY A 5 -0.80 -37.04 14.49
C GLY A 5 -2.14 -36.36 14.14
N LYS A 6 -2.37 -35.16 14.71
CA LYS A 6 -3.58 -34.36 14.43
C LYS A 6 -3.69 -33.91 12.96
N GLY A 7 -2.63 -34.11 12.17
CA GLY A 7 -2.50 -33.71 10.76
C GLY A 7 -1.35 -32.73 10.54
N ARG A 8 -1.23 -32.30 9.28
CA ARG A 8 -0.17 -31.37 8.86
C ARG A 8 -0.69 -29.93 8.79
N VAL A 9 0.07 -28.99 9.35
CA VAL A 9 -0.27 -27.56 9.38
C VAL A 9 0.83 -26.74 8.72
N LEU A 10 0.46 -25.81 7.84
CA LEU A 10 1.35 -24.77 7.33
C LEU A 10 1.27 -23.55 8.23
N LEU A 11 2.39 -23.14 8.82
CA LEU A 11 2.47 -21.98 9.70
C LEU A 11 3.11 -20.79 8.96
N ALA A 12 2.42 -19.64 8.92
CA ALA A 12 3.04 -18.36 8.58
C ALA A 12 4.09 -18.03 9.64
N TYR A 13 5.36 -18.14 9.28
CA TYR A 13 6.48 -18.05 10.20
C TYR A 13 7.35 -16.81 9.88
N SER A 14 7.53 -15.93 10.86
CA SER A 14 8.33 -14.71 10.71
C SER A 14 9.70 -14.78 11.39
N GLY A 15 10.06 -15.91 12.02
CA GLY A 15 11.29 -16.00 12.82
C GLY A 15 11.24 -15.30 14.18
N GLY A 16 10.24 -14.46 14.43
CA GLY A 16 10.05 -13.73 15.68
C GLY A 16 9.70 -14.63 16.89
N LEU A 17 9.60 -14.01 18.07
CA LEU A 17 9.28 -14.72 19.31
C LEU A 17 7.92 -15.43 19.21
N ASP A 18 6.88 -14.69 18.79
CA ASP A 18 5.50 -15.18 18.78
C ASP A 18 5.34 -16.39 17.87
N THR A 19 5.79 -16.29 16.62
CA THR A 19 5.67 -17.39 15.64
C THR A 19 6.56 -18.58 16.00
N SER A 20 7.69 -18.36 16.68
CA SER A 20 8.55 -19.44 17.19
C SER A 20 7.90 -20.19 18.35
N CYS A 21 7.23 -19.49 19.26
CA CYS A 21 6.43 -20.11 20.33
C CYS A 21 5.21 -20.83 19.78
N ILE A 22 4.53 -20.27 18.78
CA ILE A 22 3.40 -20.91 18.09
C ILE A 22 3.85 -22.21 17.39
N LEU A 23 5.00 -22.21 16.73
CA LEU A 23 5.58 -23.40 16.11
C LEU A 23 5.74 -24.53 17.14
N ALA A 24 6.41 -24.23 18.26
CA ALA A 24 6.62 -25.21 19.33
C ALA A 24 5.29 -25.68 19.96
N TRP A 25 4.35 -24.77 20.16
CA TRP A 25 3.03 -25.10 20.71
C TRP A 25 2.22 -26.01 19.78
N LEU A 26 2.22 -25.77 18.48
CA LEU A 26 1.56 -26.64 17.50
C LEU A 26 2.16 -28.06 17.49
N ILE A 27 3.49 -28.18 17.63
CA ILE A 27 4.18 -29.46 17.76
C ILE A 27 3.75 -30.17 19.06
N ASP A 28 3.72 -29.44 20.19
CA ASP A 28 3.22 -29.97 21.47
C ASP A 28 1.77 -30.44 21.38
N GLN A 29 0.95 -29.78 20.54
CA GLN A 29 -0.43 -30.21 20.25
C GLN A 29 -0.53 -31.46 19.36
N GLY A 30 0.59 -31.96 18.83
CA GLY A 30 0.66 -33.17 18.00
C GLY A 30 0.46 -32.93 16.49
N TYR A 31 0.66 -31.70 16.01
CA TYR A 31 0.67 -31.41 14.57
C TYR A 31 2.06 -31.62 13.98
N GLU A 32 2.13 -32.04 12.73
CA GLU A 32 3.31 -31.94 11.89
C GLU A 32 3.35 -30.54 11.27
N VAL A 33 4.34 -29.71 11.64
CA VAL A 33 4.35 -28.29 11.23
C VAL A 33 5.32 -28.07 10.08
N VAL A 34 4.81 -27.48 8.99
CA VAL A 34 5.60 -26.93 7.90
C VAL A 34 5.66 -25.41 8.10
N ALA A 35 6.85 -24.85 8.20
CA ALA A 35 7.05 -23.41 8.34
C ALA A 35 7.13 -22.74 6.95
N PHE A 36 6.42 -21.64 6.77
CA PHE A 36 6.42 -20.84 5.54
C PHE A 36 6.85 -19.41 5.82
N MET A 37 7.81 -18.93 5.06
CA MET A 37 8.27 -17.55 5.07
C MET A 37 8.25 -16.98 3.65
N ALA A 38 7.65 -15.80 3.48
CA ALA A 38 7.65 -15.08 2.23
C ALA A 38 8.81 -14.08 2.19
N ASP A 39 9.53 -14.02 1.07
CA ASP A 39 10.35 -12.88 0.73
C ASP A 39 9.51 -11.89 -0.10
N VAL A 40 9.05 -10.85 0.57
CA VAL A 40 8.34 -9.71 -0.02
C VAL A 40 9.20 -8.43 0.01
N GLY A 41 10.52 -8.59 0.13
CA GLY A 41 11.52 -7.52 0.13
C GLY A 41 11.76 -6.84 1.48
N GLN A 42 11.40 -7.49 2.59
CA GLN A 42 11.79 -7.07 3.94
C GLN A 42 13.27 -7.39 4.20
N GLU A 43 13.91 -6.59 5.06
CA GLU A 43 15.25 -6.88 5.55
C GLU A 43 15.19 -7.93 6.67
N GLU A 44 15.47 -9.20 6.33
CA GLU A 44 15.43 -10.33 7.26
C GLU A 44 16.60 -11.29 7.02
N ASP A 45 17.09 -11.93 8.07
CA ASP A 45 18.04 -13.04 7.98
C ASP A 45 17.29 -14.36 7.76
N PHE A 46 16.98 -14.66 6.50
CA PHE A 46 16.22 -15.84 6.10
C PHE A 46 16.91 -17.15 6.50
N GLU A 47 18.26 -17.21 6.42
CA GLU A 47 19.00 -18.41 6.82
C GLU A 47 18.90 -18.68 8.33
N ALA A 48 18.99 -17.62 9.13
CA ALA A 48 18.83 -17.75 10.58
C ALA A 48 17.40 -18.17 10.94
N ALA A 49 16.39 -17.65 10.24
CA ALA A 49 14.98 -18.02 10.42
C ALA A 49 14.73 -19.50 10.08
N GLU A 50 15.28 -20.00 8.96
CA GLU A 50 15.21 -21.41 8.55
C GLU A 50 15.86 -22.33 9.60
N LYS A 51 17.12 -22.05 9.96
CA LYS A 51 17.84 -22.83 10.97
C LYS A 51 17.09 -22.90 12.30
N LYS A 52 16.50 -21.77 12.70
CA LYS A 52 15.70 -21.67 13.91
C LYS A 52 14.43 -22.51 13.83
N ALA A 53 13.66 -22.40 12.74
CA ALA A 53 12.44 -23.17 12.55
C ALA A 53 12.68 -24.67 12.59
N LEU A 54 13.72 -25.15 11.90
CA LEU A 54 14.10 -26.56 11.88
C LEU A 54 14.61 -27.04 13.24
N ALA A 55 15.37 -26.21 13.97
CA ALA A 55 15.84 -26.51 15.32
C ALA A 55 14.71 -26.62 16.35
N ILE A 56 13.61 -25.87 16.20
CA ILE A 56 12.41 -25.97 17.03
C ILE A 56 11.65 -27.26 16.73
N GLY A 57 11.79 -27.82 15.52
CA GLY A 57 11.16 -29.09 15.12
C GLY A 57 10.18 -28.96 13.96
N ALA A 58 10.22 -27.90 13.15
CA ALA A 58 9.50 -27.85 11.90
C ALA A 58 9.91 -29.03 11.00
N ALA A 59 8.95 -29.71 10.40
CA ALA A 59 9.21 -30.82 9.50
C ALA A 59 9.87 -30.36 8.18
N LYS A 60 9.50 -29.14 7.73
CA LYS A 60 10.05 -28.48 6.57
C LYS A 60 10.01 -26.97 6.74
N PHE A 61 10.83 -26.25 5.98
CA PHE A 61 10.80 -24.80 5.87
C PHE A 61 10.73 -24.41 4.39
N TYR A 62 9.86 -23.47 4.07
CA TYR A 62 9.71 -22.89 2.74
C TYR A 62 9.99 -21.41 2.79
N LEU A 63 10.99 -20.97 2.04
CA LEU A 63 11.21 -19.56 1.69
C LEU A 63 10.76 -19.34 0.24
N VAL A 64 9.79 -18.47 0.04
CA VAL A 64 9.24 -18.23 -1.29
C VAL A 64 9.46 -16.76 -1.66
N ASP A 65 10.18 -16.52 -2.77
CA ASP A 65 10.35 -15.18 -3.34
C ASP A 65 9.09 -14.75 -4.07
N LEU A 66 8.42 -13.74 -3.52
CA LEU A 66 7.18 -13.19 -4.04
C LEU A 66 7.32 -11.73 -4.52
N LYS A 67 8.54 -11.18 -4.57
CA LYS A 67 8.77 -9.76 -4.91
C LYS A 67 8.20 -9.36 -6.26
N LYS A 68 8.48 -10.13 -7.29
CA LYS A 68 8.00 -9.85 -8.64
C LYS A 68 6.48 -9.89 -8.71
N GLU A 69 5.87 -10.94 -8.17
CA GLU A 69 4.41 -11.08 -8.12
C GLU A 69 3.76 -9.94 -7.32
N PHE A 70 4.36 -9.57 -6.20
CA PHE A 70 3.88 -8.48 -5.36
C PHE A 70 3.84 -7.15 -6.14
N ILE A 71 4.88 -6.86 -6.92
CA ILE A 71 4.96 -5.65 -7.74
C ILE A 71 3.93 -5.69 -8.87
N GLU A 72 3.96 -6.73 -9.69
CA GLU A 72 3.19 -6.80 -10.94
C GLU A 72 1.69 -6.99 -10.68
N ASN A 73 1.32 -7.83 -9.71
CA ASN A 73 -0.06 -8.25 -9.51
C ASN A 73 -0.82 -7.48 -8.41
N LEU A 74 -0.11 -6.79 -7.51
CA LEU A 74 -0.73 -6.05 -6.40
C LEU A 74 -0.40 -4.55 -6.45
N ILE A 75 0.89 -4.20 -6.47
CA ILE A 75 1.33 -2.81 -6.37
C ILE A 75 0.94 -2.02 -7.61
N TYR A 76 1.26 -2.51 -8.80
CA TYR A 76 0.95 -1.78 -10.04
C TYR A 76 -0.56 -1.64 -10.30
N PRO A 77 -1.41 -2.64 -10.08
CA PRO A 77 -2.87 -2.45 -10.09
C PRO A 77 -3.37 -1.43 -9.07
N ALA A 78 -2.77 -1.39 -7.86
CA ALA A 78 -3.13 -0.37 -6.88
C ALA A 78 -2.71 1.05 -7.32
N VAL A 79 -1.58 1.19 -8.02
CA VAL A 79 -1.17 2.46 -8.65
C VAL A 79 -2.13 2.86 -9.76
N GLN A 80 -2.49 1.95 -10.68
CA GLN A 80 -3.48 2.19 -11.74
C GLN A 80 -4.82 2.68 -11.18
N ALA A 81 -5.27 2.09 -10.08
CA ALA A 81 -6.51 2.48 -9.41
C ALA A 81 -6.36 3.74 -8.52
N ASN A 82 -5.16 4.30 -8.39
CA ASN A 82 -4.86 5.37 -7.44
C ASN A 82 -5.28 5.04 -6.00
N CYS A 83 -5.20 3.75 -5.60
CA CYS A 83 -5.65 3.28 -4.29
C CYS A 83 -5.05 4.10 -3.16
N ILE A 84 -5.95 4.52 -2.25
CA ILE A 84 -5.59 5.30 -1.08
C ILE A 84 -6.66 5.14 -0.01
N TYR A 85 -6.27 4.93 1.23
CA TYR A 85 -7.17 4.83 2.37
C TYR A 85 -7.16 6.12 3.19
N GLU A 86 -8.35 6.63 3.50
CA GLU A 86 -8.57 7.87 4.24
C GLU A 86 -7.75 9.07 3.74
N GLY A 87 -7.48 9.10 2.43
CA GLY A 87 -6.84 10.22 1.74
C GLY A 87 -5.31 10.25 1.79
N VAL A 88 -4.66 9.40 2.59
CA VAL A 88 -3.19 9.45 2.77
C VAL A 88 -2.48 8.10 2.76
N TYR A 89 -3.10 7.01 3.24
CA TYR A 89 -2.45 5.72 3.40
C TYR A 89 -2.47 4.88 2.11
N LEU A 90 -1.30 4.50 1.59
CA LEU A 90 -1.14 3.76 0.34
C LEU A 90 -1.24 2.23 0.49
N LEU A 91 -1.79 1.73 1.60
CA LEU A 91 -2.22 0.33 1.78
C LEU A 91 -1.09 -0.73 1.78
N GLY A 92 0.15 -0.36 2.13
CA GLY A 92 1.31 -1.26 1.98
C GLY A 92 1.20 -2.60 2.71
N THR A 93 0.70 -2.62 3.95
CA THR A 93 0.43 -3.88 4.67
C THR A 93 -0.69 -4.67 4.00
N SER A 94 -1.77 -3.99 3.59
CA SER A 94 -2.94 -4.62 2.96
C SER A 94 -2.60 -5.28 1.62
N LEU A 95 -1.69 -4.67 0.86
CA LEU A 95 -1.23 -5.19 -0.44
C LEU A 95 -0.35 -6.44 -0.30
N ALA A 96 0.45 -6.56 0.78
CA ALA A 96 1.32 -7.71 0.96
C ALA A 96 0.57 -8.99 1.38
N ARG A 97 -0.54 -8.87 2.12
CA ARG A 97 -1.24 -10.05 2.68
C ARG A 97 -1.83 -10.98 1.63
N PRO A 98 -2.48 -10.51 0.53
CA PRO A 98 -2.96 -11.38 -0.53
C PRO A 98 -1.86 -12.21 -1.21
N VAL A 99 -0.71 -11.62 -1.53
CA VAL A 99 0.37 -12.34 -2.20
C VAL A 99 1.00 -13.38 -1.28
N ILE A 100 1.19 -13.06 0.01
CA ILE A 100 1.68 -14.01 1.02
C ILE A 100 0.69 -15.17 1.18
N ALA A 101 -0.61 -14.87 1.34
CA ALA A 101 -1.65 -15.88 1.50
C ALA A 101 -1.73 -16.82 0.28
N ARG A 102 -1.60 -16.28 -0.94
CA ARG A 102 -1.57 -17.08 -2.16
C ARG A 102 -0.36 -18.03 -2.16
N GLY A 103 0.83 -17.52 -1.88
CA GLY A 103 2.04 -18.36 -1.79
C GLY A 103 1.91 -19.44 -0.71
N MET A 104 1.27 -19.13 0.43
CA MET A 104 0.96 -20.13 1.45
C MET A 104 0.02 -21.22 0.92
N MET A 105 -1.04 -20.86 0.19
CA MET A 105 -1.98 -21.84 -0.33
C MET A 105 -1.38 -22.77 -1.38
N ASP A 106 -0.40 -22.30 -2.16
CA ASP A 106 0.36 -23.17 -3.07
C ASP A 106 1.14 -24.25 -2.29
N VAL A 107 1.80 -23.86 -1.19
CA VAL A 107 2.52 -24.83 -0.34
C VAL A 107 1.55 -25.72 0.44
N VAL A 108 0.38 -25.23 0.85
CA VAL A 108 -0.70 -26.05 1.44
C VAL A 108 -1.08 -27.21 0.53
N VAL A 109 -1.25 -26.91 -0.77
CA VAL A 109 -1.59 -27.93 -1.78
C VAL A 109 -0.40 -28.88 -2.01
N GLN A 110 0.81 -28.32 -2.16
CA GLN A 110 2.02 -29.10 -2.40
C GLN A 110 2.34 -30.10 -1.26
N GLU A 111 2.11 -29.69 -0.02
CA GLU A 111 2.41 -30.48 1.20
C GLU A 111 1.21 -31.22 1.74
N ASP A 112 0.06 -31.19 1.07
CA ASP A 112 -1.20 -31.80 1.52
C ASP A 112 -1.56 -31.39 2.96
N CYS A 113 -1.42 -30.09 3.29
CA CYS A 113 -1.73 -29.57 4.61
C CYS A 113 -3.25 -29.46 4.80
N GLN A 114 -3.76 -30.01 5.91
CA GLN A 114 -5.18 -29.92 6.27
C GLN A 114 -5.48 -28.64 7.06
N PHE A 115 -4.44 -27.99 7.57
CA PHE A 115 -4.53 -26.79 8.41
C PHE A 115 -3.56 -25.73 7.92
N VAL A 116 -3.93 -24.48 8.15
CA VAL A 116 -3.05 -23.32 8.04
C VAL A 116 -3.10 -22.54 9.35
N ALA A 117 -1.96 -22.01 9.80
CA ALA A 117 -1.85 -21.23 11.04
C ALA A 117 -1.15 -19.89 10.81
N HIS A 118 -1.53 -18.89 11.60
CA HIS A 118 -0.87 -17.58 11.63
C HIS A 118 -0.77 -17.04 13.05
N GLY A 119 0.21 -16.15 13.29
CA GLY A 119 0.44 -15.49 14.57
C GLY A 119 -0.18 -14.10 14.71
N CYS A 120 -1.18 -13.74 13.88
CA CYS A 120 -1.80 -12.43 13.95
C CYS A 120 -2.65 -12.28 15.21
N THR A 121 -2.57 -11.09 15.85
CA THR A 121 -3.37 -10.78 17.04
C THR A 121 -4.84 -10.57 16.70
N GLY A 122 -5.74 -10.87 17.65
CA GLY A 122 -7.19 -10.72 17.46
C GLY A 122 -7.71 -9.29 17.32
N LYS A 123 -6.85 -8.27 17.52
CA LYS A 123 -7.20 -6.84 17.44
C LYS A 123 -6.73 -6.17 16.13
N GLY A 124 -5.91 -6.86 15.32
CA GLY A 124 -5.39 -6.34 14.05
C GLY A 124 -6.25 -6.69 12.85
N ASN A 125 -6.06 -5.96 11.72
CA ASN A 125 -6.70 -6.26 10.46
C ASN A 125 -6.10 -7.52 9.77
N ASP A 126 -4.84 -7.86 10.06
CA ASP A 126 -4.10 -8.88 9.31
C ASP A 126 -4.69 -10.28 9.43
N GLN A 127 -5.22 -10.63 10.61
CA GLN A 127 -5.94 -11.89 10.79
C GLN A 127 -7.09 -12.04 9.78
N VAL A 128 -7.85 -10.96 9.57
CA VAL A 128 -8.99 -10.95 8.65
C VAL A 128 -8.51 -11.10 7.21
N ARG A 129 -7.46 -10.36 6.83
CA ARG A 129 -6.87 -10.39 5.49
C ARG A 129 -6.33 -11.75 5.10
N PHE A 130 -5.62 -12.42 6.02
CA PHE A 130 -5.12 -13.77 5.80
C PHE A 130 -6.26 -14.78 5.69
N GLU A 131 -7.18 -14.80 6.65
CA GLU A 131 -8.22 -15.82 6.69
C GLU A 131 -9.19 -15.70 5.52
N PHE A 132 -9.59 -14.48 5.13
CA PHE A 132 -10.43 -14.30 3.95
C PHE A 132 -9.75 -14.79 2.67
N ALA A 133 -8.44 -14.52 2.52
CA ALA A 133 -7.67 -15.05 1.41
C ALA A 133 -7.57 -16.57 1.44
N PHE A 134 -7.33 -17.18 2.61
CA PHE A 134 -7.27 -18.63 2.75
C PHE A 134 -8.59 -19.28 2.37
N TYR A 135 -9.72 -18.79 2.89
CA TYR A 135 -11.05 -19.35 2.57
C TYR A 135 -11.44 -19.15 1.10
N ALA A 136 -11.05 -18.03 0.49
CA ALA A 136 -11.32 -17.80 -0.93
C ALA A 136 -10.52 -18.74 -1.84
N LEU A 137 -9.24 -18.99 -1.50
CA LEU A 137 -8.33 -19.80 -2.31
C LEU A 137 -8.48 -21.30 -2.02
N GLN A 138 -8.74 -21.68 -0.77
CA GLN A 138 -8.91 -23.07 -0.31
C GLN A 138 -10.11 -23.19 0.64
N PRO A 139 -11.35 -23.27 0.11
CA PRO A 139 -12.57 -23.19 0.92
C PRO A 139 -12.71 -24.26 2.01
N LYS A 140 -11.96 -25.38 1.93
CA LYS A 140 -12.00 -26.48 2.89
C LYS A 140 -10.89 -26.42 3.94
N ILE A 141 -9.95 -25.47 3.82
CA ILE A 141 -8.83 -25.36 4.76
C ILE A 141 -9.34 -25.02 6.17
N LYS A 142 -8.71 -25.57 7.16
CA LYS A 142 -8.99 -25.24 8.57
C LYS A 142 -7.93 -24.27 9.08
N VAL A 143 -8.39 -23.14 9.62
CA VAL A 143 -7.48 -22.10 10.15
C VAL A 143 -7.28 -22.32 11.64
N ILE A 144 -6.01 -22.26 12.06
CA ILE A 144 -5.60 -22.24 13.47
C ILE A 144 -5.06 -20.83 13.75
N ALA A 145 -5.74 -20.09 14.63
CA ALA A 145 -5.37 -18.75 15.03
C ALA A 145 -5.12 -18.73 16.55
N PRO A 146 -3.89 -19.04 17.02
CA PRO A 146 -3.59 -19.26 18.44
C PRO A 146 -3.98 -18.09 19.34
N TRP A 147 -3.77 -16.84 18.90
CA TRP A 147 -4.17 -15.66 19.67
C TRP A 147 -5.69 -15.47 19.87
N ARG A 148 -6.52 -16.33 19.26
CA ARG A 148 -7.97 -16.41 19.50
C ARG A 148 -8.38 -17.75 20.12
N ASP A 149 -7.43 -18.66 20.32
CA ASP A 149 -7.66 -19.95 20.95
C ASP A 149 -7.51 -19.82 22.49
N PRO A 150 -8.55 -20.16 23.27
CA PRO A 150 -8.48 -20.11 24.74
C PRO A 150 -7.32 -20.92 25.34
N GLU A 151 -6.96 -22.06 24.77
CA GLU A 151 -5.82 -22.86 25.24
C GLU A 151 -4.50 -22.13 25.10
N PHE A 152 -4.35 -21.29 24.06
CA PHE A 152 -3.16 -20.51 23.83
C PHE A 152 -3.16 -19.22 24.65
N TYR A 153 -4.17 -18.34 24.50
CA TYR A 153 -4.13 -17.02 25.12
C TYR A 153 -4.29 -17.05 26.65
N ASN A 154 -4.89 -18.08 27.23
CA ASN A 154 -4.90 -18.26 28.69
C ASN A 154 -3.53 -18.74 29.24
N ARG A 155 -2.75 -19.44 28.43
CA ARG A 155 -1.38 -19.83 28.77
C ARG A 155 -0.38 -18.70 28.61
N PHE A 156 -0.58 -17.86 27.58
CA PHE A 156 0.35 -16.79 27.19
C PHE A 156 -0.35 -15.44 27.28
N ALA A 157 -0.44 -14.89 28.49
CA ALA A 157 -1.09 -13.59 28.72
C ALA A 157 -0.29 -12.39 28.16
N GLY A 158 1.01 -12.60 27.88
CA GLY A 158 1.87 -11.55 27.34
C GLY A 158 3.28 -12.03 26.96
N ARG A 159 4.12 -11.05 26.60
CA ARG A 159 5.50 -11.30 26.15
C ARG A 159 6.35 -12.06 27.19
N GLY A 160 6.11 -11.82 28.49
CA GLY A 160 6.85 -12.49 29.57
C GLY A 160 6.64 -14.01 29.54
N ASP A 161 5.40 -14.46 29.35
CA ASP A 161 5.05 -15.88 29.30
C ASP A 161 5.64 -16.55 28.06
N LEU A 162 5.64 -15.85 26.92
CA LEU A 162 6.28 -16.34 25.70
C LEU A 162 7.80 -16.49 25.89
N LEU A 163 8.45 -15.56 26.58
CA LEU A 163 9.89 -15.66 26.88
C LEU A 163 10.20 -16.82 27.82
N ALA A 164 9.36 -17.04 28.84
CA ALA A 164 9.50 -18.19 29.75
C ALA A 164 9.33 -19.53 29.01
N TYR A 165 8.31 -19.61 28.13
CA TYR A 165 8.10 -20.79 27.29
C TYR A 165 9.22 -21.00 26.27
N ALA A 166 9.73 -19.94 25.67
CA ALA A 166 10.88 -20.03 24.77
C ALA A 166 12.12 -20.57 25.49
N ALA A 167 12.35 -20.16 26.74
CA ALA A 167 13.43 -20.70 27.56
C ALA A 167 13.21 -22.18 27.89
N GLU A 168 11.99 -22.60 28.29
CA GLU A 168 11.62 -23.98 28.53
C GLU A 168 11.89 -24.88 27.32
N LYS A 169 11.55 -24.37 26.11
CA LYS A 169 11.70 -25.10 24.85
C LYS A 169 13.08 -24.91 24.19
N ASN A 170 14.02 -24.24 24.84
CA ASN A 170 15.33 -23.90 24.27
C ASN A 170 15.25 -23.18 22.92
N ILE A 171 14.21 -22.35 22.72
CA ILE A 171 14.05 -21.52 21.51
C ILE A 171 15.03 -20.35 21.60
N PRO A 172 15.93 -20.16 20.62
CA PRO A 172 16.82 -19.01 20.60
C PRO A 172 16.01 -17.71 20.50
N VAL A 173 16.15 -16.85 21.50
CA VAL A 173 15.56 -15.50 21.48
C VAL A 173 16.69 -14.50 21.35
N PHE A 174 16.80 -13.85 20.21
CA PHE A 174 17.71 -12.72 20.07
C PHE A 174 17.05 -11.54 20.78
N GLN A 175 17.60 -11.14 21.93
CA GLN A 175 17.19 -9.92 22.62
C GLN A 175 17.65 -8.72 21.78
N THR A 176 16.82 -8.25 20.87
CA THR A 176 16.93 -6.88 20.41
C THR A 176 16.44 -5.97 21.52
N ALA A 177 17.15 -4.85 21.76
CA ALA A 177 16.68 -3.81 22.67
C ALA A 177 15.21 -3.54 22.35
N ALA A 178 14.35 -3.61 23.37
CA ALA A 178 12.90 -3.48 23.16
C ALA A 178 12.62 -2.11 22.52
N LYS A 179 12.37 -2.11 21.22
CA LYS A 179 11.89 -0.90 20.56
C LYS A 179 10.50 -0.58 21.14
N PRO A 180 10.25 0.68 21.47
CA PRO A 180 8.97 1.08 22.07
C PRO A 180 7.81 1.15 21.07
N TRP A 181 7.93 0.48 19.92
CA TRP A 181 6.91 0.33 18.86
C TRP A 181 7.10 -1.00 18.11
N SER A 182 6.07 -1.44 17.40
CA SER A 182 6.10 -2.57 16.47
C SER A 182 6.36 -2.10 15.05
N THR A 183 7.04 -2.93 14.24
CA THR A 183 7.31 -2.67 12.82
C THR A 183 6.89 -3.85 11.96
N ASP A 184 6.35 -3.55 10.75
CA ASP A 184 6.09 -4.53 9.69
C ASP A 184 6.59 -3.95 8.36
N GLU A 185 7.47 -4.68 7.68
CA GLU A 185 8.21 -4.22 6.51
C GLU A 185 7.97 -5.13 5.32
N ASN A 186 7.82 -4.51 4.15
CA ASN A 186 7.89 -5.15 2.86
C ASN A 186 8.49 -4.19 1.82
N LEU A 187 8.69 -4.61 0.59
CA LEU A 187 9.35 -3.78 -0.42
C LEU A 187 8.58 -2.49 -0.77
N PHE A 188 7.26 -2.45 -0.51
CA PHE A 188 6.44 -1.27 -0.79
C PHE A 188 6.48 -0.25 0.34
N HIS A 189 6.51 -0.71 1.59
CA HIS A 189 6.44 0.17 2.75
C HIS A 189 7.00 -0.44 4.03
N ILE A 190 7.10 0.39 5.05
CA ILE A 190 7.21 -0.03 6.45
C ILE A 190 6.14 0.67 7.29
N SER A 191 5.53 -0.07 8.22
CA SER A 191 4.61 0.45 9.23
C SER A 191 5.22 0.47 10.61
N TYR A 192 4.85 1.48 11.40
CA TYR A 192 5.19 1.61 12.81
C TYR A 192 3.91 1.82 13.59
N GLU A 193 3.67 1.02 14.61
CA GLU A 193 2.47 1.09 15.44
C GLU A 193 2.74 0.61 16.88
N ALA A 194 1.77 0.75 17.76
CA ALA A 194 1.81 0.33 19.16
C ALA A 194 2.82 1.10 20.04
N GLY A 195 2.87 0.74 21.33
CA GLY A 195 3.77 1.31 22.31
C GLY A 195 3.58 2.82 22.49
N ILE A 196 4.66 3.60 22.34
CA ILE A 196 4.60 5.07 22.50
C ILE A 196 3.72 5.75 21.45
N LEU A 197 3.45 5.10 20.32
CA LEU A 197 2.61 5.64 19.24
C LEU A 197 1.11 5.52 19.52
N GLU A 198 0.71 4.79 20.56
CA GLU A 198 -0.71 4.69 20.98
C GLU A 198 -1.27 6.02 21.48
N ASP A 199 -0.41 6.91 21.98
CA ASP A 199 -0.78 8.30 22.24
C ASP A 199 -0.66 9.12 20.95
N PRO A 200 -1.77 9.56 20.32
CA PRO A 200 -1.72 10.31 19.07
C PRO A 200 -1.08 11.69 19.21
N ASN A 201 -0.87 12.19 20.42
CA ASN A 201 -0.19 13.47 20.69
C ASN A 201 1.34 13.32 20.81
N THR A 202 1.86 12.10 20.89
CA THR A 202 3.30 11.83 20.94
C THR A 202 3.91 11.95 19.55
N CYS A 203 4.90 12.83 19.38
CA CYS A 203 5.66 12.93 18.13
C CYS A 203 6.49 11.66 17.90
N PRO A 204 6.42 11.04 16.72
CA PRO A 204 7.30 9.92 16.39
C PRO A 204 8.76 10.34 16.50
N PRO A 205 9.63 9.57 17.19
CA PRO A 205 11.05 9.88 17.30
C PRO A 205 11.75 9.89 15.92
N ASP A 206 12.73 10.75 15.73
CA ASP A 206 13.46 10.84 14.46
C ASP A 206 14.18 9.54 14.08
N ASP A 207 14.67 8.79 15.06
CA ASP A 207 15.35 7.50 14.90
C ASP A 207 14.40 6.32 14.66
N MET A 208 13.08 6.54 14.71
CA MET A 208 12.08 5.54 14.35
C MET A 208 12.11 5.24 12.85
N TRP A 209 12.25 6.28 12.04
CA TRP A 209 12.16 6.19 10.58
C TRP A 209 13.36 5.48 9.97
N LYS A 210 13.13 4.27 9.45
CA LYS A 210 14.18 3.36 8.99
C LYS A 210 14.58 3.59 7.54
N LEU A 211 13.59 3.88 6.68
CA LEU A 211 13.80 3.90 5.22
C LEU A 211 14.12 5.29 4.70
N ILE A 212 13.39 6.30 5.13
CA ILE A 212 13.37 7.63 4.53
C ILE A 212 14.20 8.58 5.38
N LYS A 213 15.14 9.29 4.74
CA LYS A 213 15.96 10.31 5.40
C LYS A 213 15.13 11.47 5.95
N GLY A 214 15.56 12.04 7.07
CA GLY A 214 15.04 13.30 7.56
C GLY A 214 15.29 14.43 6.55
N LEU A 215 14.42 15.44 6.49
CA LEU A 215 14.52 16.52 5.49
C LEU A 215 15.81 17.30 5.57
N SER A 216 16.42 17.41 6.76
CA SER A 216 17.73 18.04 6.97
C SER A 216 18.89 17.28 6.29
N GLU A 217 18.74 15.97 6.10
CA GLU A 217 19.76 15.07 5.55
C GLU A 217 19.62 14.85 4.04
N THR A 218 18.54 15.39 3.44
CA THR A 218 18.29 15.23 2.01
C THR A 218 19.19 16.10 1.15
N PRO A 219 19.50 15.66 -0.09
CA PRO A 219 20.18 16.50 -1.06
C PRO A 219 19.45 17.82 -1.29
N LYS A 220 20.20 18.90 -1.53
CA LYS A 220 19.64 20.23 -1.84
C LYS A 220 19.50 20.49 -3.34
N GLU A 221 20.07 19.64 -4.15
CA GLU A 221 19.91 19.64 -5.60
C GLU A 221 18.85 18.65 -6.04
N PRO A 222 18.03 19.00 -7.05
CA PRO A 222 16.98 18.11 -7.55
C PRO A 222 17.57 16.91 -8.30
N GLU A 223 16.95 15.76 -8.15
CA GLU A 223 17.21 14.60 -8.99
C GLU A 223 16.02 14.40 -9.94
N ARG A 224 16.29 14.39 -11.25
CA ARG A 224 15.26 14.35 -12.28
C ARG A 224 15.09 12.96 -12.84
N ILE A 225 13.85 12.55 -12.97
CA ILE A 225 13.45 11.25 -13.54
C ILE A 225 12.31 11.42 -14.53
N THR A 226 12.18 10.45 -15.45
CA THR A 226 10.98 10.28 -16.27
C THR A 226 10.44 8.88 -16.08
N ILE A 227 9.13 8.78 -15.81
CA ILE A 227 8.42 7.49 -15.73
C ILE A 227 7.50 7.39 -16.94
N THR A 228 7.67 6.31 -17.71
CA THR A 228 6.81 5.98 -18.85
C THR A 228 5.80 4.92 -18.43
N PHE A 229 4.55 5.15 -18.82
CA PHE A 229 3.43 4.25 -18.53
C PHE A 229 2.85 3.68 -19.82
N THR A 230 2.44 2.42 -19.75
CA THR A 230 1.62 1.74 -20.76
C THR A 230 0.40 1.15 -20.07
N LYS A 231 -0.79 1.58 -20.48
CA LYS A 231 -2.06 1.23 -19.80
C LYS A 231 -2.00 1.45 -18.28
N GLY A 232 -1.38 2.56 -17.87
CA GLY A 232 -1.23 2.93 -16.46
C GLY A 232 -0.20 2.14 -15.66
N ILE A 233 0.50 1.17 -16.26
CA ILE A 233 1.59 0.40 -15.64
C ILE A 233 2.92 1.07 -15.97
N PRO A 234 3.82 1.32 -15.01
CA PRO A 234 5.14 1.85 -15.28
C PRO A 234 5.98 0.80 -16.02
N THR A 235 6.43 1.15 -17.23
CA THR A 235 7.19 0.25 -18.12
C THR A 235 8.63 0.69 -18.33
N MET A 236 8.95 1.95 -18.01
CA MET A 236 10.32 2.44 -18.10
C MET A 236 10.54 3.58 -17.09
N LEU A 237 11.69 3.54 -16.45
CA LEU A 237 12.23 4.63 -15.62
C LEU A 237 13.50 5.16 -16.28
N THR A 238 13.56 6.46 -16.57
CA THR A 238 14.77 7.15 -17.02
C THR A 238 15.28 8.04 -15.91
N ILE A 239 16.55 7.86 -15.51
CA ILE A 239 17.24 8.73 -14.56
C ILE A 239 18.12 9.69 -15.36
N HIS A 240 17.84 10.98 -15.22
CA HIS A 240 18.58 12.00 -15.98
C HIS A 240 19.90 12.39 -15.30
N PRO A 241 20.91 12.85 -16.07
CA PRO A 241 22.15 13.38 -15.51
C PRO A 241 21.89 14.51 -14.51
N ALA A 242 22.77 14.65 -13.53
CA ALA A 242 22.69 15.71 -12.54
C ALA A 242 22.67 17.09 -13.23
N GLN A 243 21.65 17.88 -12.91
CA GLN A 243 21.45 19.22 -13.47
C GLN A 243 21.15 20.20 -12.33
N THR A 244 21.59 21.44 -12.51
CA THR A 244 21.25 22.51 -11.58
C THR A 244 19.79 22.93 -11.75
N GLN A 245 19.22 23.61 -10.75
CA GLN A 245 17.81 24.07 -10.78
C GLN A 245 17.50 24.99 -12.00
N HIS A 246 18.51 25.61 -12.59
CA HIS A 246 18.36 26.50 -13.73
C HIS A 246 18.54 25.85 -15.11
N THR A 247 18.81 24.53 -15.13
CA THR A 247 18.94 23.80 -16.39
C THR A 247 17.55 23.43 -16.93
N PRO A 248 17.26 23.65 -18.23
CA PRO A 248 16.00 23.21 -18.82
C PRO A 248 15.77 21.71 -18.61
N PRO A 249 14.51 21.27 -18.51
CA PRO A 249 14.22 19.84 -18.38
C PRO A 249 14.86 19.05 -19.51
N PRO A 250 15.47 17.88 -19.23
CA PRO A 250 16.09 17.05 -20.25
C PRO A 250 15.05 16.53 -21.23
N THR A 251 15.46 16.31 -22.48
CA THR A 251 14.66 15.56 -23.42
C THR A 251 14.56 14.08 -22.97
N THR A 252 13.53 13.39 -23.38
CA THR A 252 13.23 12.01 -22.92
C THR A 252 14.31 10.96 -23.28
N SER A 253 15.27 11.31 -24.15
CA SER A 253 16.34 10.42 -24.61
C SER A 253 17.61 10.45 -23.76
N ASP A 254 17.76 11.40 -22.85
CA ASP A 254 18.99 11.59 -22.10
C ASP A 254 18.90 10.94 -20.71
N GLY A 255 19.60 9.81 -20.50
CA GLY A 255 19.69 9.20 -19.17
C GLY A 255 19.83 7.67 -19.18
N GLN A 256 19.97 7.11 -17.97
CA GLN A 256 19.96 5.67 -17.76
C GLN A 256 18.52 5.15 -17.77
N CYS A 257 18.21 4.21 -18.68
CA CYS A 257 16.89 3.61 -18.81
C CYS A 257 16.84 2.25 -18.08
N ILE A 258 15.78 2.01 -17.32
CA ILE A 258 15.47 0.78 -16.59
C ILE A 258 14.09 0.32 -17.04
N THR A 259 13.95 -0.96 -17.43
CA THR A 259 12.69 -1.53 -17.94
C THR A 259 12.21 -2.76 -17.17
N ASP A 260 13.06 -3.35 -16.34
CA ASP A 260 12.63 -4.45 -15.46
C ASP A 260 11.72 -3.89 -14.35
N PRO A 261 10.51 -4.44 -14.15
CA PRO A 261 9.54 -3.92 -13.20
C PRO A 261 10.04 -3.93 -11.74
N VAL A 262 10.86 -4.91 -11.36
CA VAL A 262 11.44 -4.98 -10.01
C VAL A 262 12.51 -3.92 -9.85
N GLU A 263 13.41 -3.78 -10.84
CA GLU A 263 14.45 -2.77 -10.82
C GLU A 263 13.89 -1.33 -10.85
N ILE A 264 12.83 -1.07 -11.63
CA ILE A 264 12.10 0.22 -11.61
C ILE A 264 11.65 0.52 -10.18
N PHE A 265 10.98 -0.43 -9.54
CA PHE A 265 10.41 -0.22 -8.22
C PHE A 265 11.49 0.00 -7.15
N LEU A 266 12.51 -0.85 -7.12
CA LEU A 266 13.63 -0.75 -6.17
C LEU A 266 14.44 0.55 -6.36
N THR A 267 14.62 0.98 -7.62
CA THR A 267 15.29 2.24 -7.92
C THR A 267 14.48 3.44 -7.44
N LEU A 268 13.16 3.45 -7.69
CA LEU A 268 12.26 4.49 -7.17
C LEU A 268 12.26 4.54 -5.64
N ASN A 269 12.29 3.37 -4.97
CA ASN A 269 12.45 3.32 -3.52
C ASN A 269 13.75 4.00 -3.06
N LYS A 270 14.88 3.67 -3.69
CA LYS A 270 16.18 4.26 -3.37
C LYS A 270 16.18 5.78 -3.54
N LEU A 271 15.63 6.27 -4.64
CA LEU A 271 15.52 7.70 -4.91
C LEU A 271 14.62 8.42 -3.92
N ALA A 272 13.43 7.87 -3.64
CA ALA A 272 12.50 8.46 -2.70
C ALA A 272 13.06 8.51 -1.27
N ARG A 273 13.69 7.42 -0.80
CA ARG A 273 14.38 7.36 0.50
C ARG A 273 15.46 8.44 0.63
N LYS A 274 16.27 8.62 -0.41
CA LYS A 274 17.32 9.63 -0.49
C LYS A 274 16.78 11.06 -0.36
N HIS A 275 15.63 11.33 -0.96
CA HIS A 275 15.01 12.65 -1.02
C HIS A 275 13.95 12.91 0.06
N GLY A 276 13.78 12.03 1.04
CA GLY A 276 12.86 12.26 2.16
C GLY A 276 11.39 12.10 1.80
N ILE A 277 11.05 11.31 0.76
CA ILE A 277 9.70 11.22 0.19
C ILE A 277 8.96 10.00 0.72
N GLY A 278 7.73 10.19 1.26
CA GLY A 278 6.79 9.11 1.53
C GLY A 278 6.47 8.82 2.98
N ARG A 279 6.82 9.69 3.95
CA ARG A 279 6.40 9.57 5.36
C ARG A 279 4.98 10.07 5.54
N ILE A 280 4.19 9.32 6.31
CA ILE A 280 2.86 9.75 6.78
C ILE A 280 2.63 9.31 8.22
N ASP A 281 1.72 10.00 8.90
CA ASP A 281 1.21 9.70 10.24
C ASP A 281 -0.30 9.89 10.20
N ILE A 282 -1.07 8.87 10.59
CA ILE A 282 -2.52 8.87 10.47
C ILE A 282 -3.17 8.14 11.65
N VAL A 283 -4.30 8.69 12.11
CA VAL A 283 -5.27 7.93 12.92
C VAL A 283 -6.36 7.43 12.00
N GLU A 284 -6.35 6.13 11.74
CA GLU A 284 -7.23 5.45 10.79
C GLU A 284 -8.32 4.61 11.45
N ASN A 285 -9.38 4.30 10.71
CA ASN A 285 -10.43 3.38 11.15
C ASN A 285 -10.09 1.96 10.71
N ARG A 286 -9.83 1.05 11.66
CA ARG A 286 -9.63 -0.38 11.36
C ARG A 286 -10.94 -1.03 10.95
N PHE A 287 -10.87 -2.07 10.12
CA PHE A 287 -12.04 -2.81 9.64
C PHE A 287 -12.89 -3.40 10.78
N ILE A 288 -12.27 -3.79 11.86
CA ILE A 288 -12.94 -4.28 13.08
C ILE A 288 -13.63 -3.18 13.91
N GLY A 289 -13.65 -1.93 13.43
CA GLY A 289 -14.44 -0.83 14.01
C GLY A 289 -13.74 0.02 15.08
N VAL A 290 -12.44 -0.18 15.32
CA VAL A 290 -11.64 0.65 16.24
C VAL A 290 -10.75 1.62 15.50
N LYS A 291 -10.40 2.74 16.14
CA LYS A 291 -9.37 3.66 15.64
C LYS A 291 -7.99 3.22 16.08
N SER A 292 -7.01 3.38 15.19
CA SER A 292 -5.61 3.09 15.48
C SER A 292 -4.72 4.11 14.80
N ARG A 293 -3.62 4.48 15.43
CA ARG A 293 -2.58 5.29 14.80
C ARG A 293 -1.57 4.40 14.13
N GLY A 294 -1.19 4.75 12.90
CA GLY A 294 -0.09 4.15 12.16
C GLY A 294 0.81 5.23 11.58
N CYS A 295 2.12 5.03 11.69
CA CYS A 295 3.12 5.82 10.98
C CYS A 295 3.68 4.95 9.86
N TYR A 296 3.79 5.49 8.64
CA TYR A 296 4.14 4.71 7.47
C TYR A 296 5.21 5.40 6.64
N GLU A 297 6.09 4.63 6.04
CA GLU A 297 7.02 5.05 4.99
C GLU A 297 6.67 4.32 3.71
N THR A 298 6.25 5.03 2.66
CA THR A 298 5.85 4.45 1.36
C THR A 298 6.55 5.18 0.22
N PRO A 299 7.87 4.95 0.04
CA PRO A 299 8.69 5.80 -0.82
C PRO A 299 8.32 5.74 -2.30
N ALA A 300 8.54 4.62 -3.00
CA ALA A 300 8.24 4.47 -4.44
C ALA A 300 6.76 4.68 -4.76
N GLY A 301 5.86 4.16 -3.91
CA GLY A 301 4.42 4.31 -4.09
C GLY A 301 3.97 5.76 -4.16
N THR A 302 4.59 6.64 -3.38
CA THR A 302 4.31 8.09 -3.39
C THR A 302 4.69 8.72 -4.74
N ILE A 303 5.85 8.38 -5.30
CA ILE A 303 6.29 8.88 -6.61
C ILE A 303 5.38 8.35 -7.72
N LEU A 304 5.15 7.03 -7.75
CA LEU A 304 4.35 6.37 -8.79
C LEU A 304 2.93 6.91 -8.84
N ARG A 305 2.26 7.01 -7.68
CA ARG A 305 0.90 7.55 -7.62
C ARG A 305 0.84 8.99 -8.11
N LYS A 306 1.81 9.84 -7.74
CA LYS A 306 1.86 11.22 -8.20
C LYS A 306 2.03 11.32 -9.72
N ALA A 307 2.93 10.53 -10.30
CA ALA A 307 3.16 10.50 -11.74
C ALA A 307 1.93 9.98 -12.51
N HIS A 308 1.35 8.86 -12.05
CA HIS A 308 0.19 8.24 -12.68
C HIS A 308 -1.02 9.19 -12.71
N MET A 309 -1.37 9.80 -11.58
CA MET A 309 -2.47 10.76 -11.49
C MET A 309 -2.28 11.98 -12.40
N ASP A 310 -1.04 12.40 -12.60
CA ASP A 310 -0.71 13.53 -13.46
C ASP A 310 -0.90 13.18 -14.94
N LEU A 311 -0.43 11.99 -15.37
CA LEU A 311 -0.64 11.49 -16.74
C LEU A 311 -2.14 11.33 -17.06
N GLU A 312 -2.93 10.79 -16.14
CA GLU A 312 -4.38 10.66 -16.30
C GLU A 312 -5.07 12.01 -16.59
N GLY A 313 -4.55 13.10 -16.02
CA GLY A 313 -5.06 14.45 -16.30
C GLY A 313 -4.93 14.87 -17.77
N LEU A 314 -3.99 14.25 -18.50
CA LEU A 314 -3.76 14.54 -19.92
C LEU A 314 -4.59 13.65 -20.85
N VAL A 315 -4.83 12.37 -20.45
CA VAL A 315 -5.27 11.31 -21.38
C VAL A 315 -6.62 10.69 -21.04
N VAL A 316 -7.18 10.89 -19.86
CA VAL A 316 -8.46 10.29 -19.45
C VAL A 316 -9.58 11.33 -19.58
N ASP A 317 -10.68 10.94 -20.23
CA ASP A 317 -11.89 11.77 -20.26
C ASP A 317 -12.37 12.14 -18.85
N ARG A 318 -12.79 13.39 -18.67
CA ARG A 318 -13.15 13.93 -17.35
C ARG A 318 -14.26 13.15 -16.63
N ASN A 319 -15.27 12.66 -17.38
CA ASN A 319 -16.38 11.93 -16.80
C ASN A 319 -15.98 10.49 -16.47
N VAL A 320 -15.18 9.85 -17.31
CA VAL A 320 -14.56 8.55 -17.03
C VAL A 320 -13.68 8.63 -15.77
N ARG A 321 -12.86 9.69 -15.67
CA ARG A 321 -12.04 9.91 -14.49
C ARG A 321 -12.87 10.09 -13.22
N ALA A 322 -13.94 10.90 -13.28
CA ALA A 322 -14.83 11.09 -12.14
C ALA A 322 -15.52 9.79 -11.70
N LEU A 323 -15.99 8.97 -12.63
CA LEU A 323 -16.56 7.64 -12.36
C LEU A 323 -15.50 6.71 -11.76
N ARG A 324 -14.30 6.66 -12.33
CA ARG A 324 -13.21 5.84 -11.83
C ARG A 324 -12.83 6.25 -10.40
N ASP A 325 -12.64 7.53 -10.13
CA ASP A 325 -12.25 8.03 -8.80
C ASP A 325 -13.32 7.74 -7.74
N SER A 326 -14.61 7.98 -8.08
CA SER A 326 -15.71 7.77 -7.13
C SER A 326 -16.06 6.31 -6.90
N PHE A 327 -15.89 5.45 -7.87
CA PHE A 327 -16.24 4.03 -7.79
C PHE A 327 -15.00 3.13 -7.66
N VAL A 328 -14.16 3.06 -8.72
CA VAL A 328 -13.06 2.09 -8.77
C VAL A 328 -12.03 2.35 -7.69
N THR A 329 -11.51 3.59 -7.56
CA THR A 329 -10.54 3.95 -6.54
C THR A 329 -11.08 3.70 -5.13
N THR A 330 -12.33 4.12 -4.88
CA THR A 330 -12.96 4.00 -3.57
C THR A 330 -13.19 2.54 -3.19
N GLU A 331 -13.80 1.76 -4.08
CA GLU A 331 -14.15 0.37 -3.77
C GLU A 331 -12.90 -0.53 -3.74
N LEU A 332 -11.95 -0.37 -4.68
CA LEU A 332 -10.73 -1.18 -4.65
C LEU A 332 -9.87 -0.88 -3.42
N SER A 333 -9.82 0.38 -2.97
CA SER A 333 -9.12 0.73 -1.71
C SER A 333 -9.76 0.05 -0.50
N LYS A 334 -11.11 -0.01 -0.42
CA LYS A 334 -11.83 -0.73 0.64
C LYS A 334 -11.62 -2.24 0.55
N ILE A 335 -11.71 -2.81 -0.66
CA ILE A 335 -11.46 -4.23 -0.93
C ILE A 335 -10.07 -4.63 -0.43
N LEU A 336 -9.05 -3.86 -0.77
CA LEU A 336 -7.68 -4.07 -0.31
C LEU A 336 -7.56 -3.93 1.22
N TYR A 337 -8.07 -2.83 1.78
CA TYR A 337 -7.95 -2.55 3.21
C TYR A 337 -8.61 -3.63 4.06
N ASN A 338 -9.78 -4.11 3.62
CA ASN A 338 -10.61 -5.07 4.33
C ASN A 338 -10.25 -6.55 4.05
N GLY A 339 -9.32 -6.83 3.12
CA GLY A 339 -8.85 -8.20 2.85
C GLY A 339 -9.69 -8.99 1.84
N PHE A 340 -10.51 -8.33 1.02
CA PHE A 340 -11.37 -8.96 0.01
C PHE A 340 -10.71 -9.08 -1.38
N TRP A 341 -9.38 -9.19 -1.45
CA TRP A 341 -8.67 -9.25 -2.74
C TRP A 341 -9.12 -10.40 -3.64
N PHE A 342 -9.51 -11.54 -3.09
CA PHE A 342 -9.95 -12.72 -3.83
C PHE A 342 -11.48 -12.85 -3.87
N SER A 343 -12.20 -11.74 -3.90
CA SER A 343 -13.66 -11.71 -3.92
C SER A 343 -14.23 -11.42 -5.31
N ALA A 344 -15.48 -11.75 -5.53
CA ALA A 344 -16.19 -11.50 -6.79
C ALA A 344 -16.35 -9.99 -7.08
N GLU A 345 -16.54 -9.15 -6.05
CA GLU A 345 -16.59 -7.69 -6.21
C GLU A 345 -15.25 -7.13 -6.68
N ARG A 346 -14.10 -7.72 -6.25
CA ARG A 346 -12.79 -7.31 -6.76
C ARG A 346 -12.67 -7.61 -8.26
N GLU A 347 -13.10 -8.76 -8.73
CA GLU A 347 -13.06 -9.12 -10.14
C GLU A 347 -13.90 -8.15 -11.00
N PHE A 348 -15.07 -7.77 -10.51
CA PHE A 348 -15.92 -6.79 -11.16
C PHE A 348 -15.26 -5.41 -11.23
N VAL A 349 -14.72 -4.91 -10.12
CA VAL A 349 -14.05 -3.61 -10.05
C VAL A 349 -12.78 -3.60 -10.91
N GLN A 350 -12.05 -4.74 -10.97
CA GLN A 350 -10.86 -4.89 -11.81
C GLN A 350 -11.16 -4.69 -13.29
N SER A 351 -12.27 -5.22 -13.79
CA SER A 351 -12.69 -5.03 -15.18
C SER A 351 -12.98 -3.55 -15.51
N CYS A 352 -13.56 -2.83 -14.55
CA CYS A 352 -13.77 -1.37 -14.70
C CYS A 352 -12.43 -0.61 -14.67
N LEU A 353 -11.50 -1.02 -13.79
CA LEU A 353 -10.16 -0.46 -13.73
C LEU A 353 -9.43 -0.61 -15.07
N GLU A 354 -9.32 -1.83 -15.57
CA GLU A 354 -8.62 -2.15 -16.82
C GLU A 354 -9.16 -1.31 -17.98
N LYS A 355 -10.49 -1.21 -18.09
CA LYS A 355 -11.11 -0.39 -19.11
C LYS A 355 -10.74 1.09 -19.00
N SER A 356 -10.64 1.64 -17.80
CA SER A 356 -10.28 3.04 -17.56
C SER A 356 -8.80 3.34 -17.86
N GLN A 357 -7.95 2.32 -17.94
CA GLN A 357 -6.50 2.47 -18.10
C GLN A 357 -6.01 2.24 -19.54
N GLU A 358 -6.88 1.84 -20.46
CA GLU A 358 -6.50 1.57 -21.85
C GLU A 358 -5.80 2.75 -22.54
N THR A 359 -6.19 3.98 -22.21
CA THR A 359 -5.65 5.22 -22.77
C THR A 359 -4.53 5.85 -21.92
N VAL A 360 -4.17 5.26 -20.77
CA VAL A 360 -3.13 5.83 -19.90
C VAL A 360 -1.75 5.43 -20.41
N ASN A 361 -1.36 6.00 -21.55
CA ASN A 361 -0.10 5.79 -22.24
C ASN A 361 0.65 7.12 -22.37
N GLY A 362 1.91 7.13 -21.93
CA GLY A 362 2.72 8.35 -21.99
C GLY A 362 3.79 8.41 -20.90
N SER A 363 4.38 9.57 -20.71
CA SER A 363 5.47 9.76 -19.76
C SER A 363 5.28 11.02 -18.92
N VAL A 364 5.82 10.98 -17.70
CA VAL A 364 5.83 12.13 -16.76
C VAL A 364 7.24 12.38 -16.29
N ARG A 365 7.71 13.61 -16.45
CA ARG A 365 8.98 14.07 -15.89
C ARG A 365 8.77 14.66 -14.51
N LEU A 366 9.62 14.23 -13.59
CA LEU A 366 9.53 14.56 -12.18
C LEU A 366 10.89 15.09 -11.69
N SER A 367 10.82 15.99 -10.73
CA SER A 367 11.94 16.45 -9.93
C SER A 367 11.72 16.01 -8.48
N LEU A 368 12.69 15.33 -7.90
CA LEU A 368 12.67 14.84 -6.51
C LEU A 368 13.55 15.76 -5.67
N LEU A 369 12.97 16.42 -4.66
CA LEU A 369 13.70 17.39 -3.85
C LEU A 369 13.08 17.57 -2.46
N CYS A 370 13.85 17.36 -1.41
CA CYS A 370 13.49 17.71 -0.02
C CYS A 370 12.04 17.32 0.36
N GLY A 371 11.69 16.04 0.24
CA GLY A 371 10.37 15.50 0.58
C GLY A 371 9.28 15.68 -0.49
N ASN A 372 9.60 16.35 -1.60
CA ASN A 372 8.62 16.67 -2.63
C ASN A 372 8.85 15.89 -3.93
N VAL A 373 7.74 15.57 -4.59
CA VAL A 373 7.69 15.08 -5.97
C VAL A 373 7.05 16.18 -6.81
N ILE A 374 7.86 16.84 -7.63
CA ILE A 374 7.46 17.99 -8.43
C ILE A 374 7.31 17.54 -9.89
N VAL A 375 6.15 17.78 -10.49
CA VAL A 375 5.92 17.49 -11.91
C VAL A 375 6.51 18.62 -12.75
N GLU A 376 7.44 18.27 -13.64
CA GLU A 376 8.07 19.22 -14.58
C GLU A 376 7.45 19.17 -15.98
N GLY A 377 6.76 18.07 -16.32
CA GLY A 377 6.08 17.92 -17.60
C GLY A 377 5.49 16.55 -17.80
N ARG A 378 4.60 16.44 -18.76
CA ARG A 378 3.92 15.20 -19.17
C ARG A 378 3.80 15.14 -20.68
N TYR A 379 3.77 13.94 -21.23
CA TYR A 379 3.67 13.73 -22.67
C TYR A 379 2.90 12.46 -22.97
N SER A 380 2.05 12.52 -23.97
CA SER A 380 1.42 11.38 -24.63
C SER A 380 1.35 11.68 -26.12
N ASP A 381 1.65 10.69 -26.93
CA ASP A 381 1.68 10.86 -28.39
C ASP A 381 0.29 10.74 -29.00
N SER A 382 -0.42 9.67 -28.69
CA SER A 382 -1.67 9.28 -29.32
C SER A 382 -2.92 9.53 -28.48
N GLU A 383 -2.80 9.61 -27.16
CA GLU A 383 -3.95 9.60 -26.22
C GLU A 383 -4.26 10.98 -25.61
N LYS A 384 -3.51 11.99 -25.99
CA LYS A 384 -3.66 13.34 -25.45
C LYS A 384 -5.02 13.95 -25.80
N LEU A 385 -5.82 14.28 -24.78
CA LEU A 385 -7.10 14.98 -24.91
C LEU A 385 -6.94 16.51 -24.77
N TYR A 386 -5.75 16.99 -24.43
CA TYR A 386 -5.44 18.40 -24.28
C TYR A 386 -5.04 19.01 -25.63
N ASN A 387 -5.74 20.09 -26.02
CA ASN A 387 -5.38 20.90 -27.17
C ASN A 387 -5.00 22.30 -26.74
N ALA A 388 -3.72 22.65 -26.95
CA ALA A 388 -3.18 23.96 -26.54
C ALA A 388 -3.82 25.12 -27.32
N GLU A 389 -4.24 24.92 -28.57
CA GLU A 389 -4.87 25.93 -29.39
C GLU A 389 -6.28 26.29 -28.90
N GLU A 390 -7.08 25.27 -28.51
CA GLU A 390 -8.43 25.46 -27.97
C GLU A 390 -8.47 26.20 -26.63
N VAL A 391 -7.43 26.03 -25.79
CA VAL A 391 -7.38 26.63 -24.44
C VAL A 391 -6.55 27.92 -24.38
N SER A 392 -5.99 28.37 -25.50
CA SER A 392 -5.18 29.58 -25.54
C SER A 392 -5.99 30.81 -25.12
N MET A 393 -5.46 31.59 -24.20
CA MET A 393 -6.02 32.87 -23.78
C MET A 393 -5.50 34.05 -24.62
N ASP A 394 -4.47 33.80 -25.44
CA ASP A 394 -3.74 34.84 -26.19
C ASP A 394 -4.18 34.94 -27.65
N SER A 395 -4.95 33.97 -28.13
CA SER A 395 -5.45 33.95 -29.53
C SER A 395 -6.90 33.63 -29.62
N VAL A 396 -7.60 34.21 -30.62
CA VAL A 396 -8.93 33.77 -31.03
C VAL A 396 -8.73 32.45 -31.76
N THR A 397 -9.20 31.38 -31.14
CA THR A 397 -9.11 29.99 -31.64
C THR A 397 -10.39 29.60 -32.33
N ASP A 398 -10.45 28.38 -32.88
CA ASP A 398 -11.67 27.80 -33.45
C ASP A 398 -12.81 27.57 -32.43
N PHE A 399 -12.51 27.79 -31.14
CA PHE A 399 -13.52 27.71 -30.07
C PHE A 399 -14.40 28.95 -30.09
N ASP A 400 -15.70 28.77 -30.48
CA ASP A 400 -16.68 29.86 -30.43
C ASP A 400 -17.04 30.22 -28.98
N VAL A 401 -16.41 31.27 -28.47
CA VAL A 401 -16.64 31.76 -27.09
C VAL A 401 -18.08 32.23 -26.88
N SER A 402 -18.83 32.57 -27.93
CA SER A 402 -20.24 32.98 -27.82
C SER A 402 -21.17 31.83 -27.39
N ALA A 403 -20.79 30.60 -27.70
CA ALA A 403 -21.50 29.39 -27.26
C ALA A 403 -21.57 29.26 -25.72
N THR A 404 -20.57 29.78 -24.99
CA THR A 404 -20.60 29.80 -23.53
C THR A 404 -21.73 30.61 -22.93
N THR A 405 -22.23 31.64 -23.64
CA THR A 405 -23.35 32.45 -23.19
C THR A 405 -24.62 31.58 -23.08
N GLY A 406 -24.90 30.74 -24.10
CA GLY A 406 -26.01 29.81 -24.09
C GLY A 406 -25.90 28.75 -22.98
N PHE A 407 -24.73 28.20 -22.83
CA PHE A 407 -24.42 27.24 -21.74
C PHE A 407 -24.69 27.85 -20.35
N ILE A 408 -24.14 29.04 -20.08
CA ILE A 408 -24.34 29.77 -18.81
C ILE A 408 -25.82 30.08 -18.59
N ALA A 409 -26.55 30.48 -19.62
CA ALA A 409 -27.99 30.80 -19.54
C ALA A 409 -28.78 29.57 -19.06
N ILE A 410 -28.55 28.39 -19.67
CA ILE A 410 -29.23 27.14 -19.32
C ILE A 410 -28.84 26.69 -17.90
N GLU A 411 -27.56 26.59 -17.60
CA GLU A 411 -27.07 26.14 -16.27
C GLU A 411 -27.50 27.08 -15.14
N SER A 412 -27.67 28.38 -15.43
CA SER A 412 -28.12 29.35 -14.44
C SER A 412 -29.60 29.23 -14.06
N ILE A 413 -30.45 28.52 -14.83
CA ILE A 413 -31.91 28.41 -14.56
C ILE A 413 -32.13 27.84 -13.15
N ARG A 414 -31.48 26.75 -12.83
CA ARG A 414 -31.56 26.10 -11.49
C ARG A 414 -31.10 27.07 -10.38
N LEU A 415 -29.99 27.75 -10.60
CA LEU A 415 -29.40 28.65 -9.60
C LEU A 415 -30.28 29.87 -9.37
N LYS A 416 -30.89 30.43 -10.44
CA LYS A 416 -31.85 31.54 -10.34
C LYS A 416 -33.08 31.13 -9.53
N LYS A 417 -33.68 29.97 -9.81
CA LYS A 417 -34.85 29.47 -9.06
C LYS A 417 -34.54 29.22 -7.60
N TRP A 418 -33.35 28.66 -7.30
CA TRP A 418 -32.89 28.51 -5.91
C TRP A 418 -32.72 29.87 -5.23
N GLY A 419 -32.09 30.85 -5.90
CA GLY A 419 -31.90 32.20 -5.41
C GLY A 419 -33.22 32.89 -5.13
N GLU A 420 -34.21 32.85 -6.08
CA GLU A 420 -35.57 33.38 -5.92
C GLU A 420 -36.27 32.80 -4.67
N ALA A 421 -36.20 31.48 -4.50
CA ALA A 421 -36.79 30.81 -3.34
C ALA A 421 -36.13 31.22 -1.98
N ARG A 422 -34.84 31.46 -1.98
CA ARG A 422 -34.14 31.96 -0.79
C ARG A 422 -34.56 33.39 -0.45
N LEU A 423 -34.60 34.26 -1.43
CA LEU A 423 -35.03 35.65 -1.24
C LEU A 423 -36.47 35.71 -0.74
N ALA A 424 -37.36 34.86 -1.26
CA ALA A 424 -38.76 34.78 -0.82
C ALA A 424 -38.91 34.35 0.65
N ARG A 425 -37.94 33.58 1.18
CA ARG A 425 -37.88 33.22 2.60
C ARG A 425 -37.20 34.28 3.48
N GLY A 426 -36.81 35.42 2.91
CA GLY A 426 -36.10 36.49 3.64
C GLY A 426 -34.63 36.18 3.94
N GLU A 427 -34.07 35.17 3.29
CA GLU A 427 -32.66 34.83 3.47
C GLU A 427 -31.77 35.83 2.73
N THR A 428 -30.93 36.54 3.46
CA THR A 428 -29.89 37.40 2.85
C THR A 428 -28.72 36.61 2.33
N VAL A 429 -28.26 36.87 1.12
CA VAL A 429 -27.08 36.23 0.48
C VAL A 429 -25.77 36.91 0.94
N LYS A 430 -25.73 37.46 2.14
CA LYS A 430 -24.42 37.90 2.71
C LYS A 430 -23.68 36.67 3.13
N PRO A 431 -22.44 36.42 2.60
CA PRO A 431 -21.61 35.37 3.16
C PRO A 431 -21.37 35.71 4.64
N GLU A 432 -22.04 34.99 5.53
CA GLU A 432 -21.72 35.08 6.95
C GLU A 432 -20.28 34.61 7.12
N SER A 433 -19.41 35.55 7.51
CA SER A 433 -18.05 35.19 7.89
C SER A 433 -18.12 34.15 9.00
N VAL A 434 -17.50 32.99 8.78
CA VAL A 434 -17.37 31.94 9.80
C VAL A 434 -16.71 32.49 11.08
N TYR A 435 -15.96 33.58 10.97
CA TYR A 435 -15.32 34.28 12.11
C TYR A 435 -16.29 35.20 12.88
N ALA A 436 -17.35 35.70 12.27
CA ALA A 436 -18.35 36.56 12.94
C ALA A 436 -19.23 35.78 13.93
N LYS A 437 -19.31 34.44 13.83
CA LYS A 437 -20.07 33.58 14.75
C LYS A 437 -19.28 33.16 16.01
N ARG A 438 -18.01 33.60 16.15
CA ARG A 438 -17.15 33.28 17.31
C ARG A 438 -16.98 34.42 18.29
N GLN A 439 -17.69 35.50 18.11
CA GLN A 439 -17.88 36.58 19.07
C GLN A 439 -19.31 36.50 19.63
#